data_c17b160e7b49f7c4a2238a5d892695d5
#
_entry.id   c17b160e7b49f7c4a2238a5d892695d5
#
_cell.length_a   1.000
_cell.length_b   1.000
_cell.length_c   1.000
_cell.angle_alpha   90.00
_cell.angle_beta   90.00
_cell.angle_gamma   90.00
#
_symmetry.space_group_name_H-M   'P 1'
#
loop_
_entity.id
_entity.type
_entity.pdbx_description
1 polymer ?
#
loop_
_entity_poly.entity_id
_entity_poly.type
_entity_poly.pdbx_seq_one_letter_code
_entity_poly.pdbx_strand_id
1 'polypeptide(L)'
;GRTELLIRSSYLHSSERTRDISGNSRYRQNYFADTWFGINHQLRDDDELPALLGFAEVALSERMRNGTKGLRSLQLGFTTYKAIDPVVFSLTGAYRFSRSYGDGSSSVKNGNIFMLSPSVGFAVNDRVTLTTGMQWSRLGVERVNGTANGINRTRTDLLLSVGYGFARGNTLNTTMKLNASGNQGAEMRVNWLYTF
;
A
#
# COMPACT_ATOMS: atom_id res chain seq x y z
N GLY A 1 -15.90 1.86 -18.58
CA GLY A 1 -15.36 0.53 -18.91
C GLY A 1 -15.10 -0.25 -17.63
N ARG A 2 -15.10 -1.58 -17.68
CA ARG A 2 -14.87 -2.45 -16.51
C ARG A 2 -13.39 -2.63 -16.16
N THR A 3 -12.49 -2.02 -16.94
CA THR A 3 -11.04 -2.17 -16.77
C THR A 3 -10.39 -0.82 -16.64
N GLU A 4 -9.53 -0.67 -15.63
CA GLU A 4 -8.77 0.54 -15.35
C GLU A 4 -7.28 0.23 -15.31
N LEU A 5 -6.47 1.13 -15.84
CA LEU A 5 -5.02 1.10 -15.74
C LEU A 5 -4.58 2.06 -14.63
N LEU A 6 -3.63 1.63 -13.82
CA LEU A 6 -3.15 2.37 -12.67
C LEU A 6 -1.63 2.54 -12.74
N ILE A 7 -1.15 3.74 -12.51
CA ILE A 7 0.25 4.02 -12.20
C ILE A 7 0.30 4.67 -10.84
N ARG A 8 1.10 4.10 -9.95
CA ARG A 8 1.29 4.59 -8.58
C ARG A 8 2.77 4.78 -8.30
N SER A 9 3.15 5.95 -7.80
CA SER A 9 4.51 6.22 -7.35
C SER A 9 4.50 6.73 -5.92
N SER A 10 5.45 6.29 -5.11
CA SER A 10 5.58 6.68 -3.70
C SER A 10 6.81 7.54 -3.50
N TYR A 11 6.62 8.70 -2.87
CA TYR A 11 7.70 9.56 -2.40
C TYR A 11 7.77 9.48 -0.88
N LEU A 12 8.92 9.15 -0.34
CA LEU A 12 9.13 9.02 1.09
C LEU A 12 9.99 10.15 1.62
N HIS A 13 9.49 10.77 2.68
CA HIS A 13 10.24 11.66 3.55
C HIS A 13 10.46 10.95 4.89
N SER A 14 11.71 10.61 5.21
CA SER A 14 12.08 10.03 6.50
C SER A 14 12.86 11.02 7.32
N SER A 15 12.48 11.22 8.58
CA SER A 15 13.20 12.02 9.54
C SER A 15 13.42 11.19 10.80
N GLU A 16 14.65 10.79 11.04
CA GLU A 16 15.05 10.03 12.22
C GLU A 16 15.82 10.95 13.18
N ARG A 17 15.46 10.90 14.45
CA ARG A 17 16.19 11.58 15.53
C ARG A 17 16.82 10.50 16.40
N THR A 18 18.13 10.47 16.41
CA THR A 18 18.88 9.63 17.35
C THR A 18 19.42 10.50 18.47
N ARG A 19 19.12 10.11 19.70
CA ARG A 19 19.64 10.75 20.89
C ARG A 19 20.73 9.85 21.46
N ASP A 20 21.97 10.28 21.32
CA ASP A 20 23.13 9.55 21.82
C ASP A 20 23.84 10.40 22.88
N ILE A 21 24.74 9.77 23.67
CA ILE A 21 25.54 10.42 24.74
C ILE A 21 26.37 11.59 24.18
N SER A 22 26.69 11.56 22.88
CA SER A 22 27.46 12.60 22.17
C SER A 22 26.61 13.74 21.58
N GLY A 23 25.26 13.69 21.69
CA GLY A 23 24.38 14.74 21.17
C GLY A 23 23.14 14.24 20.43
N ASN A 24 22.33 15.20 19.92
CA ASN A 24 21.17 14.92 19.10
C ASN A 24 21.57 14.96 17.62
N SER A 25 21.56 13.84 16.94
CA SER A 25 21.67 13.78 15.49
C SER A 25 20.30 13.65 14.82
N ARG A 26 20.08 14.40 13.74
CA ARG A 26 18.87 14.35 12.95
C ARG A 26 19.23 13.97 11.52
N TYR A 27 18.80 12.80 11.10
CA TYR A 27 18.99 12.30 9.75
C TYR A 27 17.69 12.45 8.95
N ARG A 28 17.76 13.11 7.79
CA ARG A 28 16.62 13.30 6.89
C ARG A 28 16.95 12.68 5.54
N GLN A 29 16.04 11.89 5.03
CA GLN A 29 16.13 11.34 3.67
C GLN A 29 14.83 11.59 2.91
N ASN A 30 15.00 12.01 1.65
CA ASN A 30 13.91 12.16 0.70
C ASN A 30 14.23 11.32 -0.54
N TYR A 31 13.28 10.45 -0.94
CA TYR A 31 13.48 9.66 -2.15
C TYR A 31 12.19 9.09 -2.70
N PHE A 32 12.17 8.82 -4.00
CA PHE A 32 11.16 7.97 -4.61
C PHE A 32 11.42 6.52 -4.22
N ALA A 33 10.47 5.90 -3.53
CA ALA A 33 10.62 4.56 -3.00
C ALA A 33 10.31 3.49 -4.06
N ASP A 34 9.15 3.62 -4.69
CA ASP A 34 8.65 2.65 -5.65
C ASP A 34 7.77 3.31 -6.70
N THR A 35 7.63 2.62 -7.83
CA THR A 35 6.66 2.93 -8.87
C THR A 35 6.02 1.62 -9.33
N TRP A 36 4.71 1.57 -9.31
CA TRP A 36 3.90 0.42 -9.67
C TRP A 36 3.04 0.73 -10.88
N PHE A 37 2.91 -0.25 -11.73
CA PHE A 37 1.91 -0.28 -12.79
C PHE A 37 0.91 -1.37 -12.48
N GLY A 38 -0.37 -1.10 -12.66
CA GLY A 38 -1.43 -2.02 -12.32
C GLY A 38 -2.60 -1.99 -13.29
N ILE A 39 -3.39 -3.03 -13.20
CA ILE A 39 -4.67 -3.18 -13.86
C ILE A 39 -5.71 -3.59 -12.82
N ASN A 40 -6.83 -2.90 -12.83
CA ASN A 40 -8.02 -3.27 -12.08
C ASN A 40 -9.09 -3.73 -13.08
N HIS A 41 -9.80 -4.80 -12.74
CA HIS A 41 -10.91 -5.28 -13.53
C HIS A 41 -12.11 -5.55 -12.64
N GLN A 42 -13.24 -4.94 -12.98
CA GLN A 42 -14.51 -5.18 -12.28
C GLN A 42 -15.12 -6.48 -12.76
N LEU A 43 -15.17 -7.46 -11.87
CA LEU A 43 -15.70 -8.81 -12.12
C LEU A 43 -17.22 -8.86 -11.88
N ARG A 44 -17.71 -8.06 -10.95
CA ARG A 44 -19.14 -7.98 -10.59
C ARG A 44 -19.48 -6.58 -10.08
N ASP A 45 -20.62 -6.08 -10.51
CA ASP A 45 -21.19 -4.82 -10.05
C ASP A 45 -21.78 -4.95 -8.63
N ASP A 46 -21.98 -3.83 -7.93
CA ASP A 46 -22.68 -3.76 -6.65
C ASP A 46 -24.20 -3.72 -6.90
N ASP A 47 -24.81 -4.89 -6.83
CA ASP A 47 -26.23 -5.07 -7.00
C ASP A 47 -26.82 -5.85 -5.80
N GLU A 48 -27.48 -6.97 -5.97
CA GLU A 48 -27.92 -7.82 -4.85
C GLU A 48 -26.75 -8.35 -4.03
N LEU A 49 -25.66 -8.73 -4.71
CA LEU A 49 -24.40 -9.17 -4.11
C LEU A 49 -23.37 -8.03 -4.12
N PRO A 50 -22.42 -8.01 -3.16
CA PRO A 50 -21.34 -7.01 -3.14
C PRO A 50 -20.57 -6.99 -4.45
N ALA A 51 -20.12 -5.83 -4.89
CA ALA A 51 -19.18 -5.68 -6.01
C ALA A 51 -17.92 -6.50 -5.79
N LEU A 52 -17.28 -6.92 -6.87
CA LEU A 52 -16.00 -7.61 -6.84
C LEU A 52 -15.07 -7.06 -7.90
N LEU A 53 -13.90 -6.60 -7.50
CA LEU A 53 -12.81 -6.17 -8.36
C LEU A 53 -11.62 -7.09 -8.16
N GLY A 54 -11.00 -7.53 -9.26
CA GLY A 54 -9.68 -8.15 -9.24
C GLY A 54 -8.63 -7.12 -9.64
N PHE A 55 -7.43 -7.22 -9.09
CA PHE A 55 -6.31 -6.38 -9.50
C PHE A 55 -4.99 -7.14 -9.57
N ALA A 56 -4.13 -6.65 -10.46
CA ALA A 56 -2.76 -7.10 -10.62
C ALA A 56 -1.85 -5.89 -10.76
N GLU A 57 -0.79 -5.83 -9.97
CA GLU A 57 0.18 -4.73 -9.99
C GLU A 57 1.60 -5.28 -10.07
N VAL A 58 2.47 -4.63 -10.84
CA VAL A 58 3.89 -4.95 -10.94
C VAL A 58 4.73 -3.74 -10.54
N ALA A 59 5.73 -3.97 -9.71
CA ALA A 59 6.69 -2.92 -9.34
C ALA A 59 7.65 -2.69 -10.50
N LEU A 60 7.48 -1.59 -11.23
CA LEU A 60 8.38 -1.16 -12.30
C LEU A 60 9.73 -0.70 -11.73
N SER A 61 9.69 -0.06 -10.58
CA SER A 61 10.86 0.41 -9.84
C SER A 61 10.61 0.26 -8.36
N GLU A 62 11.44 -0.51 -7.69
CA GLU A 62 11.41 -0.70 -6.24
C GLU A 62 12.82 -0.52 -5.69
N ARG A 63 12.97 0.35 -4.65
CA ARG A 63 14.26 0.61 -4.04
C ARG A 63 14.71 -0.59 -3.22
N MET A 64 15.95 -0.97 -3.41
CA MET A 64 16.61 -2.06 -2.71
C MET A 64 17.42 -1.56 -1.52
N ARG A 65 17.86 -2.49 -0.70
CA ARG A 65 18.72 -2.24 0.46
C ARG A 65 20.03 -1.53 0.07
N ASN A 66 20.60 -1.88 -1.07
CA ASN A 66 21.82 -1.25 -1.63
C ASN A 66 21.57 0.07 -2.37
N GLY A 67 20.33 0.58 -2.37
CA GLY A 67 19.96 1.83 -3.05
C GLY A 67 19.66 1.68 -4.54
N THR A 68 19.93 0.53 -5.17
CA THR A 68 19.57 0.29 -6.58
C THR A 68 18.06 0.12 -6.74
N LYS A 69 17.55 0.31 -7.96
CA LYS A 69 16.13 0.13 -8.29
C LYS A 69 15.97 -0.98 -9.32
N GLY A 70 14.84 -1.68 -9.27
CA GLY A 70 14.55 -2.73 -10.24
C GLY A 70 13.12 -3.27 -10.16
N LEU A 71 12.76 -4.06 -11.16
CA LEU A 71 11.47 -4.73 -11.30
C LEU A 71 11.47 -6.02 -10.47
N ARG A 72 10.66 -6.07 -9.38
CA ARG A 72 10.86 -7.13 -8.38
C ARG A 72 9.64 -7.73 -7.76
N SER A 73 8.56 -6.99 -7.64
CA SER A 73 7.38 -7.47 -6.96
C SER A 73 6.20 -7.52 -7.90
N LEU A 74 5.41 -8.57 -7.75
CA LEU A 74 4.09 -8.73 -8.36
C LEU A 74 3.08 -8.81 -7.21
N GLN A 75 2.02 -8.03 -7.30
CA GLN A 75 0.91 -8.07 -6.34
C GLN A 75 -0.36 -8.46 -7.07
N LEU A 76 -1.05 -9.46 -6.55
CA LEU A 76 -2.37 -9.88 -7.01
C LEU A 76 -3.34 -9.73 -5.86
N GLY A 77 -4.57 -9.35 -6.15
CA GLY A 77 -5.56 -9.22 -5.10
C GLY A 77 -6.97 -9.00 -5.62
N PHE A 78 -7.85 -8.79 -4.67
CA PHE A 78 -9.25 -8.47 -4.92
C PHE A 78 -9.73 -7.42 -3.92
N THR A 79 -10.75 -6.69 -4.33
CA THR A 79 -11.54 -5.82 -3.44
C THR A 79 -13.00 -6.17 -3.63
N THR A 80 -13.71 -6.44 -2.54
CA THR A 80 -15.16 -6.53 -2.54
C THR A 80 -15.74 -5.37 -1.73
N TYR A 81 -16.84 -4.79 -2.19
CA TYR A 81 -17.51 -3.74 -1.45
C TYR A 81 -19.03 -3.81 -1.61
N LYS A 82 -19.74 -3.30 -0.62
CA LYS A 82 -21.20 -3.09 -0.61
C LYS A 82 -21.50 -1.67 -0.18
N ALA A 83 -22.18 -0.93 -1.05
CA ALA A 83 -22.67 0.39 -0.73
C ALA A 83 -24.08 0.27 -0.13
N ILE A 84 -24.26 0.89 1.04
CA ILE A 84 -25.55 1.06 1.74
C ILE A 84 -25.57 2.54 2.15
N ASP A 85 -26.08 3.40 1.26
CA ASP A 85 -26.05 4.86 1.40
C ASP A 85 -26.37 5.31 2.83
N PRO A 86 -25.53 6.16 3.45
CA PRO A 86 -24.32 6.82 2.94
C PRO A 86 -23.00 6.05 3.23
N VAL A 87 -23.06 4.77 3.57
CA VAL A 87 -21.93 3.96 4.04
C VAL A 87 -21.50 2.96 2.98
N VAL A 88 -20.20 2.76 2.83
CA VAL A 88 -19.61 1.73 1.97
C VAL A 88 -18.73 0.82 2.81
N PHE A 89 -19.09 -0.45 2.90
CA PHE A 89 -18.25 -1.48 3.51
C PHE A 89 -17.36 -2.09 2.45
N SER A 90 -16.07 -2.25 2.72
CA SER A 90 -15.15 -2.87 1.79
C SER A 90 -14.15 -3.79 2.47
N LEU A 91 -13.70 -4.79 1.72
CA LEU A 91 -12.65 -5.72 2.12
C LEU A 91 -11.69 -5.91 0.94
N THR A 92 -10.42 -5.60 1.17
CA THR A 92 -9.35 -5.85 0.20
C THR A 92 -8.46 -6.98 0.71
N GLY A 93 -8.22 -7.98 -0.14
CA GLY A 93 -7.24 -9.04 0.08
C GLY A 93 -6.17 -8.99 -1.00
N ALA A 94 -4.89 -9.12 -0.63
CA ALA A 94 -3.80 -9.11 -1.59
C ALA A 94 -2.65 -10.02 -1.18
N TYR A 95 -1.95 -10.54 -2.19
CA TYR A 95 -0.72 -11.28 -2.02
C TYR A 95 0.37 -10.69 -2.90
N ARG A 96 1.49 -10.33 -2.29
CA ARG A 96 2.67 -9.79 -2.95
C ARG A 96 3.76 -10.82 -3.00
N PHE A 97 4.17 -11.13 -4.21
CA PHE A 97 5.32 -11.99 -4.52
C PHE A 97 6.56 -11.12 -4.66
N SER A 98 7.65 -11.52 -4.00
CA SER A 98 8.95 -10.85 -4.10
C SER A 98 9.93 -11.73 -4.87
N ARG A 99 10.66 -11.15 -5.82
CA ARG A 99 11.72 -11.83 -6.56
C ARG A 99 13.07 -11.61 -5.89
N SER A 100 13.98 -12.57 -6.04
CA SER A 100 15.36 -12.43 -5.58
C SER A 100 16.14 -11.37 -6.34
N TYR A 101 17.12 -10.79 -5.69
CA TYR A 101 18.05 -9.82 -6.26
C TYR A 101 19.46 -10.00 -5.74
N GLY A 102 20.46 -9.56 -6.57
CA GLY A 102 21.84 -9.49 -6.15
C GLY A 102 22.08 -8.28 -5.27
N ASP A 103 22.77 -8.48 -4.16
CA ASP A 103 23.29 -7.43 -3.28
C ASP A 103 24.77 -7.73 -3.04
N GLY A 104 25.63 -7.17 -3.89
CA GLY A 104 27.04 -7.56 -3.97
C GLY A 104 27.22 -9.00 -4.38
N SER A 105 27.88 -9.80 -3.52
CA SER A 105 28.09 -11.24 -3.71
C SER A 105 26.90 -12.12 -3.21
N SER A 106 25.87 -11.52 -2.66
CA SER A 106 24.74 -12.22 -2.05
C SER A 106 23.47 -12.11 -2.89
N SER A 107 22.64 -13.15 -2.86
CA SER A 107 21.28 -13.15 -3.40
C SER A 107 20.30 -12.92 -2.27
N VAL A 108 19.53 -11.84 -2.32
CA VAL A 108 18.52 -11.50 -1.31
C VAL A 108 17.12 -11.65 -1.92
N LYS A 109 16.22 -12.30 -1.18
CA LYS A 109 14.80 -12.39 -1.49
C LYS A 109 13.99 -11.89 -0.31
N ASN A 110 13.29 -10.78 -0.48
CA ASN A 110 12.34 -10.31 0.54
C ASN A 110 11.22 -11.34 0.73
N GLY A 111 10.69 -11.46 1.94
CA GLY A 111 9.54 -12.31 2.21
C GLY A 111 8.32 -11.88 1.40
N ASN A 112 7.51 -12.83 0.97
CA ASN A 112 6.21 -12.55 0.39
C ASN A 112 5.29 -11.92 1.45
N ILE A 113 4.30 -11.13 1.01
CA ILE A 113 3.41 -10.43 1.93
C ILE A 113 1.97 -10.80 1.60
N PHE A 114 1.25 -11.29 2.60
CA PHE A 114 -0.20 -11.40 2.56
C PHE A 114 -0.82 -10.21 3.29
N MET A 115 -1.85 -9.60 2.71
CA MET A 115 -2.55 -8.44 3.27
C MET A 115 -4.05 -8.67 3.27
N LEU A 116 -4.71 -8.24 4.35
CA LEU A 116 -6.16 -8.18 4.47
C LEU A 116 -6.54 -6.81 5.05
N SER A 117 -7.45 -6.10 4.40
CA SER A 117 -7.79 -4.73 4.77
C SER A 117 -9.30 -4.49 4.70
N PRO A 118 -10.03 -4.70 5.81
CA PRO A 118 -11.39 -4.23 5.96
C PRO A 118 -11.43 -2.71 6.14
N SER A 119 -12.42 -2.05 5.56
CA SER A 119 -12.65 -0.62 5.74
C SER A 119 -14.11 -0.24 5.60
N VAL A 120 -14.45 0.93 6.15
CA VAL A 120 -15.78 1.53 6.09
C VAL A 120 -15.61 2.96 5.60
N GLY A 121 -16.24 3.28 4.49
CA GLY A 121 -16.34 4.61 3.91
C GLY A 121 -17.65 5.27 4.24
N PHE A 122 -17.64 6.58 4.46
CA PHE A 122 -18.83 7.40 4.68
C PHE A 122 -18.80 8.61 3.75
N ALA A 123 -19.83 8.74 2.91
CA ALA A 123 -20.02 9.89 2.06
C ALA A 123 -20.60 11.05 2.90
N VAL A 124 -19.76 12.04 3.22
CA VAL A 124 -20.17 13.24 3.96
C VAL A 124 -21.05 14.14 3.09
N ASN A 125 -20.69 14.22 1.82
CA ASN A 125 -21.41 14.91 0.76
C ASN A 125 -20.90 14.45 -0.61
N ASP A 126 -21.42 15.01 -1.71
CA ASP A 126 -21.07 14.65 -3.09
C ASP A 126 -19.57 14.79 -3.44
N ARG A 127 -18.80 15.46 -2.59
CA ARG A 127 -17.37 15.74 -2.83
C ARG A 127 -16.43 15.13 -1.78
N VAL A 128 -16.94 14.84 -0.58
CA VAL A 128 -16.10 14.41 0.56
C VAL A 128 -16.50 13.02 1.01
N THR A 129 -15.53 12.12 1.02
CA THR A 129 -15.65 10.79 1.58
C THR A 129 -14.63 10.59 2.68
N LEU A 130 -15.07 10.13 3.84
CA LEU A 130 -14.21 9.70 4.93
C LEU A 130 -14.15 8.17 4.94
N THR A 131 -12.97 7.61 5.10
CA THR A 131 -12.80 6.16 5.22
C THR A 131 -11.95 5.83 6.41
N THR A 132 -12.39 4.86 7.19
CA THR A 132 -11.60 4.27 8.28
C THR A 132 -11.49 2.77 8.05
N GLY A 133 -10.39 2.19 8.49
CA GLY A 133 -10.16 0.76 8.34
C GLY A 133 -8.92 0.30 9.08
N MET A 134 -8.59 -0.96 8.87
CA MET A 134 -7.31 -1.51 9.32
C MET A 134 -6.70 -2.37 8.21
N GLN A 135 -5.39 -2.50 8.25
CA GLN A 135 -4.68 -3.41 7.39
C GLN A 135 -3.89 -4.38 8.26
N TRP A 136 -4.24 -5.64 8.17
CA TRP A 136 -3.44 -6.71 8.72
C TRP A 136 -2.53 -7.28 7.63
N SER A 137 -1.24 -7.46 7.96
CA SER A 137 -0.24 -7.97 7.01
C SER A 137 0.59 -9.05 7.68
N ARG A 138 0.84 -10.13 6.95
CA ARG A 138 1.79 -11.17 7.32
C ARG A 138 2.98 -11.11 6.35
N LEU A 139 4.14 -10.78 6.89
CA LEU A 139 5.40 -10.71 6.15
C LEU A 139 6.14 -12.02 6.31
N GLY A 140 6.46 -12.67 5.19
CA GLY A 140 7.29 -13.87 5.15
C GLY A 140 8.74 -13.58 5.51
N VAL A 141 9.49 -14.62 5.73
CA VAL A 141 10.92 -14.53 6.07
C VAL A 141 11.72 -14.04 4.85
N GLU A 142 12.62 -13.09 5.08
CA GLU A 142 13.69 -12.75 4.13
C GLU A 142 14.63 -13.95 3.96
N ARG A 143 15.14 -14.16 2.76
CA ARG A 143 16.16 -15.18 2.48
C ARG A 143 17.40 -14.52 1.89
N VAL A 144 18.55 -14.91 2.42
CA VAL A 144 19.87 -14.51 1.91
C VAL A 144 20.59 -15.77 1.45
N ASN A 145 20.97 -15.82 0.18
CA ASN A 145 21.59 -17.01 -0.45
C ASN A 145 20.74 -18.29 -0.25
N GLY A 146 19.40 -18.16 -0.30
CA GLY A 146 18.47 -19.27 -0.09
C GLY A 146 18.19 -19.61 1.37
N THR A 147 19.02 -19.16 2.33
CA THR A 147 18.87 -19.41 3.76
C THR A 147 17.93 -18.38 4.39
N ALA A 148 17.01 -18.84 5.25
CA ALA A 148 16.09 -17.95 5.97
C ALA A 148 16.87 -17.05 6.94
N ASN A 149 16.61 -15.74 6.83
CA ASN A 149 17.22 -14.71 7.67
C ASN A 149 16.13 -13.96 8.44
N GLY A 150 15.85 -14.41 9.66
CA GLY A 150 14.84 -13.85 10.53
C GLY A 150 13.59 -14.73 10.69
N ILE A 151 12.48 -14.12 11.06
CA ILE A 151 11.20 -14.77 11.37
C ILE A 151 10.05 -14.12 10.59
N ASN A 152 8.95 -14.85 10.43
CA ASN A 152 7.70 -14.26 9.96
C ASN A 152 7.24 -13.18 10.94
N ARG A 153 6.72 -12.07 10.39
CA ARG A 153 6.20 -10.95 11.18
C ARG A 153 4.77 -10.67 10.79
N THR A 154 3.96 -10.30 11.77
CA THR A 154 2.64 -9.72 11.54
C THR A 154 2.68 -8.24 11.86
N ARG A 155 1.92 -7.47 11.10
CA ARG A 155 1.78 -6.03 11.30
C ARG A 155 0.31 -5.67 11.15
N THR A 156 -0.18 -4.86 12.06
CA THR A 156 -1.52 -4.26 11.99
C THR A 156 -1.37 -2.74 11.94
N ASP A 157 -2.01 -2.13 10.96
CA ASP A 157 -2.04 -0.69 10.78
C ASP A 157 -3.49 -0.21 10.79
N LEU A 158 -3.74 0.93 11.42
CA LEU A 158 -5.00 1.67 11.28
C LEU A 158 -4.92 2.58 10.07
N LEU A 159 -6.00 2.67 9.31
CA LEU A 159 -6.13 3.47 8.11
C LEU A 159 -7.19 4.55 8.34
N LEU A 160 -6.83 5.80 8.05
CA LEU A 160 -7.74 6.93 7.99
C LEU A 160 -7.56 7.63 6.66
N SER A 161 -8.64 7.80 5.90
CA SER A 161 -8.56 8.43 4.59
C SER A 161 -9.63 9.50 4.43
N VAL A 162 -9.26 10.53 3.67
CA VAL A 162 -10.16 11.58 3.20
C VAL A 162 -10.06 11.64 1.69
N GLY A 163 -11.18 11.42 1.01
CA GLY A 163 -11.34 11.64 -0.42
C GLY A 163 -12.01 13.00 -0.67
N TYR A 164 -11.47 13.80 -1.59
CA TYR A 164 -12.04 15.06 -2.01
C TYR A 164 -12.12 15.18 -3.53
N GLY A 165 -13.33 15.19 -4.05
CA GLY A 165 -13.63 15.44 -5.45
C GLY A 165 -13.68 16.95 -5.73
N PHE A 166 -12.63 17.53 -6.33
CA PHE A 166 -12.56 18.98 -6.59
C PHE A 166 -13.05 19.38 -7.97
N ALA A 167 -13.09 18.44 -8.92
CA ALA A 167 -13.66 18.63 -10.23
C ALA A 167 -14.19 17.30 -10.78
N ARG A 168 -14.97 17.36 -11.87
CA ARG A 168 -15.48 16.15 -12.52
C ARG A 168 -14.29 15.28 -13.00
N GLY A 169 -14.27 14.03 -12.58
CA GLY A 169 -13.18 13.09 -12.87
C GLY A 169 -11.88 13.33 -12.08
N ASN A 170 -11.83 14.28 -11.14
CA ASN A 170 -10.64 14.57 -10.36
C ASN A 170 -10.90 14.36 -8.86
N THR A 171 -10.21 13.42 -8.26
CA THR A 171 -10.31 13.12 -6.84
C THR A 171 -8.92 13.08 -6.19
N LEU A 172 -8.77 13.78 -5.08
CA LEU A 172 -7.60 13.73 -4.23
C LEU A 172 -7.91 12.85 -3.02
N ASN A 173 -7.16 11.77 -2.85
CA ASN A 173 -7.29 10.86 -1.71
C ASN A 173 -6.06 10.99 -0.82
N THR A 174 -6.26 11.36 0.43
CA THR A 174 -5.21 11.40 1.44
C THR A 174 -5.46 10.27 2.43
N THR A 175 -4.49 9.37 2.59
CA THR A 175 -4.56 8.25 3.53
C THR A 175 -3.45 8.37 4.55
N MET A 176 -3.81 8.34 5.81
CA MET A 176 -2.91 8.24 6.96
C MET A 176 -2.93 6.79 7.46
N LYS A 177 -1.76 6.22 7.62
CA LYS A 177 -1.57 4.86 8.10
C LYS A 177 -0.77 4.90 9.39
N LEU A 178 -1.34 4.38 10.45
CA LEU A 178 -0.77 4.37 11.80
C LEU A 178 -0.47 2.93 12.21
N ASN A 179 0.77 2.66 12.59
CA ASN A 179 1.13 1.33 13.06
C ASN A 179 0.53 1.07 14.46
N ALA A 180 -0.26 0.00 14.59
CA ALA A 180 -0.90 -0.43 15.84
C ALA A 180 -0.21 -1.63 16.51
N SER A 181 0.82 -2.22 15.88
CA SER A 181 1.48 -3.45 16.37
C SER A 181 2.79 -3.21 17.13
N GLY A 182 2.96 -2.03 17.72
CA GLY A 182 4.08 -1.73 18.64
C GLY A 182 5.31 -1.06 18.02
N ASN A 183 5.44 -1.00 16.71
CA ASN A 183 6.46 -0.18 16.06
C ASN A 183 5.89 1.22 15.85
N GLN A 184 6.51 2.22 16.46
CA GLN A 184 6.12 3.61 16.26
C GLN A 184 6.36 4.00 14.79
N GLY A 185 5.33 4.50 14.14
CA GLY A 185 5.43 5.00 12.78
C GLY A 185 4.07 5.42 12.24
N ALA A 186 4.08 6.50 11.49
CA ALA A 186 2.96 6.98 10.71
C ALA A 186 3.41 7.19 9.27
N GLU A 187 2.58 6.78 8.33
CA GLU A 187 2.78 7.01 6.90
C GLU A 187 1.59 7.83 6.40
N MET A 188 1.87 8.87 5.63
CA MET A 188 0.85 9.65 4.94
C MET A 188 1.05 9.46 3.44
N ARG A 189 -0.03 9.11 2.76
CA ARG A 189 -0.05 8.93 1.32
C ARG A 189 -1.09 9.86 0.71
N VAL A 190 -0.71 10.55 -0.36
CA VAL A 190 -1.60 11.38 -1.16
C VAL A 190 -1.65 10.80 -2.56
N ASN A 191 -2.86 10.51 -3.03
CA ASN A 191 -3.10 9.98 -4.38
C ASN A 191 -4.03 10.95 -5.11
N TRP A 192 -3.64 11.33 -6.30
CA TRP A 192 -4.51 12.04 -7.22
C TRP A 192 -5.02 11.06 -8.27
N LEU A 193 -6.34 10.93 -8.33
CA LEU A 193 -7.03 10.12 -9.31
C LEU A 193 -7.65 11.02 -10.37
N TYR A 194 -7.35 10.74 -11.62
CA TYR A 194 -7.96 11.40 -12.77
C TYR A 194 -8.66 10.36 -13.64
N THR A 195 -9.95 10.58 -13.90
CA THR A 195 -10.79 9.71 -14.75
C THR A 195 -11.17 10.48 -16.01
N PHE A 196 -10.90 9.90 -17.19
CA PHE A 196 -11.19 10.45 -18.51
C PHE A 196 -12.64 10.27 -18.91
#